data_928f8c46ac6b80ecf8494d9f8c779cf7
#
_entry.id   928f8c46ac6b80ecf8494d9f8c779cf7
#
_cell.length_a   1.000
_cell.length_b   1.000
_cell.length_c   1.000
_cell.angle_alpha   90.00
_cell.angle_beta   90.00
_cell.angle_gamma   90.00
#
_symmetry.space_group_name_H-M   'P 1'
#
loop_
_entity.id
_entity.type
_entity.pdbx_description
1 polymer ?
#
loop_
_entity_poly.entity_id
_entity_poly.type
_entity_poly.pdbx_seq_one_letter_code
_entity_poly.pdbx_strand_id
1 'polypeptide(L)'
;CCNSIHMIDIFMMLSGEKTYTACFDGIIPQVKDSKRNGYIEFNGTVNVLTPNGSTLRQACVDDDTVQHQMTIINGSHHIIINEPEGFMSVDGNKQPVHIKYQSQLTGAVADEILLNGNCKLTTYFESSNYHKVFLKGILDVYNKVTGEMHDRCPIT
;
A
#
# COMPACT_ATOMS: atom_id res chain seq x y z
N CYS A 1 -4.99 7.71 1.55
CA CYS A 1 -4.74 6.52 2.39
C CYS A 1 -5.42 5.23 1.91
N CYS A 2 -6.52 5.28 1.16
CA CYS A 2 -7.27 4.07 0.75
C CYS A 2 -6.41 3.04 -0.01
N ASN A 3 -5.47 3.49 -0.84
CA ASN A 3 -4.57 2.60 -1.58
C ASN A 3 -3.34 2.13 -0.77
N SER A 4 -3.17 2.61 0.47
CA SER A 4 -1.98 2.31 1.28
C SER A 4 -1.83 0.83 1.56
N ILE A 5 -2.92 0.13 1.78
CA ILE A 5 -2.88 -1.29 2.09
C ILE A 5 -2.36 -2.15 0.93
N HIS A 6 -2.61 -1.74 -0.31
CA HIS A 6 -2.07 -2.46 -1.48
C HIS A 6 -0.55 -2.38 -1.52
N MET A 7 0.03 -1.24 -1.13
CA MET A 7 1.49 -1.09 -1.05
C MET A 7 2.07 -1.91 0.11
N ILE A 8 1.35 -2.02 1.22
CA ILE A 8 1.73 -2.88 2.34
C ILE A 8 1.69 -4.35 1.92
N ASP A 9 0.64 -4.82 1.24
CA ASP A 9 0.56 -6.19 0.73
C ASP A 9 1.75 -6.54 -0.20
N ILE A 10 2.08 -5.65 -1.13
CA ILE A 10 3.25 -5.82 -2.02
C ILE A 10 4.55 -5.87 -1.21
N PHE A 11 4.72 -4.96 -0.26
CA PHE A 11 5.90 -4.90 0.59
C PHE A 11 6.06 -6.17 1.43
N MET A 12 4.98 -6.67 2.04
CA MET A 12 5.00 -7.90 2.82
C MET A 12 5.37 -9.12 1.96
N MET A 13 4.84 -9.18 0.74
CA MET A 13 5.21 -10.22 -0.23
C MET A 13 6.71 -10.15 -0.59
N LEU A 14 7.24 -8.96 -0.85
CA LEU A 14 8.64 -8.76 -1.23
C LEU A 14 9.61 -9.00 -0.06
N SER A 15 9.24 -8.63 1.16
CA SER A 15 10.06 -8.84 2.37
C SER A 15 10.08 -10.29 2.85
N GLY A 16 9.10 -11.10 2.44
CA GLY A 16 8.91 -12.47 2.91
C GLY A 16 8.40 -12.59 4.35
N GLU A 17 8.07 -11.47 4.97
CA GLU A 17 7.62 -11.41 6.36
C GLU A 17 6.10 -11.54 6.50
N LYS A 18 5.64 -11.96 7.69
CA LYS A 18 4.22 -12.19 7.98
C LYS A 18 3.64 -11.17 8.97
N THR A 19 4.48 -10.35 9.57
CA THR A 19 4.09 -9.34 10.55
C THR A 19 4.87 -8.06 10.32
N TYR A 20 4.30 -6.96 10.76
CA TYR A 20 4.94 -5.65 10.73
C TYR A 20 4.44 -4.75 11.86
N THR A 21 5.18 -3.69 12.13
CA THR A 21 4.74 -2.53 12.90
C THR A 21 4.62 -1.33 11.98
N ALA A 22 3.70 -0.41 12.29
CA ALA A 22 3.51 0.81 11.52
C ALA A 22 3.53 2.04 12.42
N CYS A 23 4.16 3.10 11.93
CA CYS A 23 4.16 4.42 12.55
C CYS A 23 3.36 5.39 11.67
N PHE A 24 2.41 6.06 12.26
CA PHE A 24 1.47 6.98 11.62
C PHE A 24 1.75 8.46 11.97
N ASP A 25 2.86 8.76 12.65
CA ASP A 25 3.20 10.13 13.08
C ASP A 25 3.41 11.10 11.90
N GLY A 26 3.64 10.57 10.71
CA GLY A 26 3.74 11.35 9.48
C GLY A 26 2.40 11.69 8.83
N ILE A 27 1.28 11.23 9.37
CA ILE A 27 -0.06 11.59 8.88
C ILE A 27 -0.37 13.02 9.29
N ILE A 28 -0.80 13.82 8.31
CA ILE A 28 -1.24 15.20 8.56
C ILE A 28 -2.56 15.14 9.35
N PRO A 29 -2.65 15.78 10.54
CA PRO A 29 -3.80 15.68 11.43
C PRO A 29 -4.97 16.54 10.92
N GLN A 30 -5.36 16.32 9.68
CA GLN A 30 -6.47 16.98 9.01
C GLN A 30 -7.27 15.96 8.20
N VAL A 31 -8.55 15.85 8.53
CA VAL A 31 -9.50 15.04 7.78
C VAL A 31 -9.87 15.78 6.49
N LYS A 32 -9.87 15.06 5.38
CA LYS A 32 -10.39 15.53 4.09
C LYS A 32 -11.59 14.67 3.69
N ASP A 33 -12.55 15.28 3.02
CA ASP A 33 -13.64 14.52 2.41
C ASP A 33 -13.13 13.67 1.25
N SER A 34 -13.56 12.43 1.21
CA SER A 34 -13.31 11.54 0.09
C SER A 34 -14.27 11.86 -1.08
N LYS A 35 -13.94 11.35 -2.28
CA LYS A 35 -14.84 11.38 -3.43
C LYS A 35 -16.17 10.63 -3.18
N ARG A 36 -16.21 9.74 -2.18
CA ARG A 36 -17.42 9.02 -1.77
C ARG A 36 -18.06 9.73 -0.58
N ASN A 37 -19.34 10.06 -0.69
CA ASN A 37 -20.08 10.68 0.41
C ASN A 37 -20.06 9.80 1.67
N GLY A 38 -19.76 10.42 2.82
CA GLY A 38 -19.66 9.73 4.12
C GLY A 38 -18.32 9.04 4.38
N TYR A 39 -17.33 9.20 3.50
CA TYR A 39 -15.98 8.70 3.69
C TYR A 39 -14.96 9.84 3.72
N ILE A 40 -13.83 9.57 4.37
CA ILE A 40 -12.75 10.55 4.54
C ILE A 40 -11.42 10.01 4.00
N GLU A 41 -10.48 10.91 3.84
CA GLU A 41 -9.09 10.62 3.50
C GLU A 41 -8.13 11.38 4.40
N PHE A 42 -6.94 10.80 4.56
CA PHE A 42 -5.79 11.44 5.20
C PHE A 42 -4.64 11.56 4.20
N ASN A 43 -3.93 12.67 4.26
CA ASN A 43 -2.65 12.85 3.60
C ASN A 43 -1.51 12.64 4.60
N GLY A 44 -0.32 12.36 4.07
CA GLY A 44 0.89 12.23 4.87
C GLY A 44 1.66 10.96 4.59
N THR A 45 2.43 10.52 5.56
CA THR A 45 3.32 9.36 5.44
C THR A 45 3.02 8.31 6.49
N VAL A 46 3.08 7.05 6.07
CA VAL A 46 3.10 5.88 6.94
C VAL A 46 4.43 5.17 6.76
N ASN A 47 5.09 4.86 7.86
CA ASN A 47 6.31 4.06 7.87
C ASN A 47 6.02 2.68 8.44
N VAL A 48 6.50 1.65 7.77
CA VAL A 48 6.31 0.25 8.13
C VAL A 48 7.68 -0.38 8.37
N LEU A 49 7.78 -1.22 9.38
CA LEU A 49 8.98 -1.96 9.75
C LEU A 49 8.63 -3.42 9.99
N THR A 50 9.39 -4.32 9.38
CA THR A 50 9.30 -5.77 9.60
C THR A 50 10.35 -6.28 10.58
N PRO A 51 10.17 -7.48 11.15
CA PRO A 51 11.14 -8.08 12.08
C PRO A 51 12.55 -8.25 11.49
N ASN A 52 12.68 -8.51 10.19
CA ASN A 52 13.98 -8.63 9.52
C ASN A 52 14.66 -7.29 9.20
N GLY A 53 14.04 -6.17 9.60
CA GLY A 53 14.59 -4.83 9.39
C GLY A 53 14.24 -4.20 8.03
N SER A 54 13.43 -4.85 7.19
CA SER A 54 12.92 -4.23 5.96
C SER A 54 11.97 -3.09 6.30
N THR A 55 12.03 -2.00 5.52
CA THR A 55 11.22 -0.80 5.76
C THR A 55 10.43 -0.42 4.52
N LEU A 56 9.20 0.06 4.72
CA LEU A 56 8.41 0.76 3.71
C LEU A 56 8.12 2.17 4.19
N ARG A 57 8.38 3.16 3.36
CA ARG A 57 7.86 4.52 3.55
C ARG A 57 6.88 4.81 2.43
N GLN A 58 5.64 4.99 2.80
CA GLN A 58 4.57 5.33 1.88
C GLN A 58 4.08 6.75 2.11
N ALA A 59 4.01 7.54 1.06
CA ALA A 59 3.40 8.87 1.07
C ALA A 59 2.09 8.85 0.28
N CYS A 60 1.04 9.42 0.88
CA CYS A 60 -0.20 9.78 0.23
C CYS A 60 -0.32 11.29 0.27
N VAL A 61 -0.23 11.92 -0.87
CA VAL A 61 -0.35 13.37 -1.00
C VAL A 61 -1.35 13.70 -2.11
N ASP A 62 -2.11 14.74 -1.87
CA ASP A 62 -3.05 15.29 -2.84
C ASP A 62 -2.35 16.44 -3.57
N ASP A 63 -1.40 16.06 -4.43
CA ASP A 63 -0.55 17.00 -5.15
C ASP A 63 -0.18 16.38 -6.51
N ASP A 64 -0.73 16.92 -7.58
CA ASP A 64 -0.53 16.44 -8.95
C ASP A 64 0.94 16.60 -9.43
N THR A 65 1.78 17.33 -8.69
CA THR A 65 3.21 17.49 -9.00
C THR A 65 4.04 16.31 -8.48
N VAL A 66 3.50 15.50 -7.58
CA VAL A 66 4.18 14.33 -7.04
C VAL A 66 4.03 13.15 -7.97
N GLN A 67 5.15 12.61 -8.42
CA GLN A 67 5.14 11.42 -9.29
C GLN A 67 4.62 10.19 -8.57
N HIS A 68 3.67 9.51 -9.19
CA HIS A 68 3.19 8.21 -8.75
C HIS A 68 4.21 7.14 -9.14
N GLN A 69 5.11 6.81 -8.23
CA GLN A 69 6.16 5.83 -8.47
C GLN A 69 6.43 4.95 -7.24
N MET A 70 6.94 3.76 -7.49
CA MET A 70 7.48 2.86 -6.49
C MET A 70 9.00 2.79 -6.64
N THR A 71 9.72 2.95 -5.54
CA THR A 71 11.17 2.73 -5.50
C THR A 71 11.47 1.57 -4.56
N ILE A 72 12.26 0.61 -5.04
CA ILE A 72 12.69 -0.57 -4.29
C ILE A 72 14.21 -0.55 -4.22
N ILE A 73 14.75 -0.64 -3.02
CA ILE A 73 16.19 -0.76 -2.78
C ILE A 73 16.44 -2.11 -2.10
N ASN A 74 17.26 -2.95 -2.73
CA ASN A 74 17.63 -4.25 -2.19
C ASN A 74 19.15 -4.45 -2.37
N GLY A 75 19.89 -4.27 -1.28
CA GLY A 75 21.35 -4.26 -1.32
C GLY A 75 21.88 -3.15 -2.22
N SER A 76 22.59 -3.52 -3.29
CA SER A 76 23.12 -2.58 -4.29
C SER A 76 22.14 -2.28 -5.42
N HIS A 77 21.03 -2.99 -5.50
CA HIS A 77 20.05 -2.81 -6.57
C HIS A 77 19.07 -1.71 -6.24
N HIS A 78 18.84 -0.85 -7.23
CA HIS A 78 17.89 0.26 -7.16
C HIS A 78 16.89 0.14 -8.31
N ILE A 79 15.63 -0.13 -7.98
CA ILE A 79 14.56 -0.35 -8.94
C ILE A 79 13.54 0.77 -8.79
N ILE A 80 13.17 1.41 -9.89
CA ILE A 80 12.11 2.41 -9.95
C ILE A 80 11.04 1.89 -10.92
N ILE A 81 9.79 1.90 -10.48
CA ILE A 81 8.62 1.60 -11.30
C ILE A 81 7.76 2.85 -11.35
N ASN A 82 7.58 3.39 -12.56
CA ASN A 82 6.71 4.53 -12.80
C ASN A 82 5.59 4.08 -13.76
N GLU A 83 4.45 3.76 -13.17
CA GLU A 83 3.29 3.24 -13.90
C GLU A 83 2.71 4.29 -14.86
N PRO A 84 2.48 5.56 -14.46
CA PRO A 84 1.96 6.58 -15.37
C PRO A 84 2.80 6.83 -16.61
N GLU A 85 4.12 6.76 -16.46
CA GLU A 85 5.05 6.94 -17.60
C GLU A 85 5.38 5.63 -18.31
N GLY A 86 4.89 4.49 -17.82
CA GLY A 86 5.05 3.18 -18.45
C GLY A 86 6.49 2.69 -18.52
N PHE A 87 7.30 2.93 -17.47
CA PHE A 87 8.67 2.44 -17.45
C PHE A 87 9.07 1.79 -16.11
N MET A 88 10.08 0.94 -16.19
CA MET A 88 10.86 0.46 -15.08
C MET A 88 12.35 0.76 -15.32
N SER A 89 13.06 1.17 -14.27
CA SER A 89 14.51 1.30 -14.29
C SER A 89 15.12 0.36 -13.27
N VAL A 90 16.15 -0.40 -13.67
CA VAL A 90 16.95 -1.24 -12.78
C VAL A 90 18.38 -0.76 -12.86
N ASP A 91 18.92 -0.27 -11.75
CA ASP A 91 20.28 0.26 -11.63
C ASP A 91 20.62 1.31 -12.71
N GLY A 92 19.63 2.18 -12.99
CA GLY A 92 19.75 3.23 -14.00
C GLY A 92 19.40 2.80 -15.44
N ASN A 93 19.23 1.51 -15.71
CA ASN A 93 18.84 1.01 -17.04
C ASN A 93 17.31 1.07 -17.19
N LYS A 94 16.84 2.07 -17.92
CA LYS A 94 15.41 2.32 -18.16
C LYS A 94 14.91 1.42 -19.29
N GLN A 95 13.76 0.77 -19.06
CA GLN A 95 13.06 -0.04 -20.06
C GLN A 95 11.55 0.22 -20.00
N PRO A 96 10.85 0.16 -21.12
CA PRO A 96 9.40 0.29 -21.12
C PRO A 96 8.75 -0.90 -20.43
N VAL A 97 7.70 -0.64 -19.66
CA VAL A 97 6.90 -1.66 -19.00
C VAL A 97 5.43 -1.36 -19.25
N HIS A 98 4.71 -2.37 -19.71
CA HIS A 98 3.25 -2.33 -19.79
C HIS A 98 2.66 -3.03 -18.56
N ILE A 99 2.16 -2.25 -17.63
CA ILE A 99 1.45 -2.78 -16.44
C ILE A 99 0.01 -3.06 -16.88
N LYS A 100 -0.38 -4.33 -16.83
CA LYS A 100 -1.72 -4.77 -17.20
C LYS A 100 -2.74 -4.25 -16.20
N TYR A 101 -3.89 -3.83 -16.69
CA TYR A 101 -5.02 -3.51 -15.82
C TYR A 101 -5.48 -4.74 -15.02
N GLN A 102 -6.02 -4.50 -13.84
CA GLN A 102 -6.51 -5.55 -12.94
C GLN A 102 -7.49 -6.50 -13.64
N SER A 103 -8.38 -5.99 -14.48
CA SER A 103 -9.32 -6.79 -15.27
C SER A 103 -8.64 -7.78 -16.24
N GLN A 104 -7.44 -7.46 -16.72
CA GLN A 104 -6.67 -8.33 -17.62
C GLN A 104 -5.92 -9.44 -16.86
N LEU A 105 -5.72 -9.27 -15.55
CA LEU A 105 -5.03 -10.24 -14.69
C LEU A 105 -5.99 -11.25 -14.09
N THR A 106 -7.27 -10.91 -13.96
CA THR A 106 -8.29 -11.73 -13.29
C THR A 106 -8.42 -13.13 -13.91
N GLY A 107 -8.40 -13.22 -15.24
CA GLY A 107 -8.49 -14.50 -15.95
C GLY A 107 -7.35 -15.47 -15.57
N ALA A 108 -6.12 -14.99 -15.60
CA ALA A 108 -4.95 -15.81 -15.27
C ALA A 108 -4.97 -16.28 -13.79
N VAL A 109 -5.43 -15.42 -12.87
CA VAL A 109 -5.59 -15.78 -11.46
C VAL A 109 -6.67 -16.82 -11.27
N ALA A 110 -7.82 -16.68 -11.96
CA ALA A 110 -8.90 -17.65 -11.93
C ALA A 110 -8.44 -19.02 -12.47
N ASP A 111 -7.73 -19.04 -13.58
CA ASP A 111 -7.17 -20.27 -14.16
C ASP A 111 -6.20 -20.95 -13.19
N GLU A 112 -5.32 -20.18 -12.53
CA GLU A 112 -4.37 -20.71 -11.53
C GLU A 112 -5.11 -21.37 -10.36
N ILE A 113 -6.17 -20.73 -9.84
CA ILE A 113 -7.00 -21.27 -8.76
C ILE A 113 -7.73 -22.54 -9.20
N LEU A 114 -8.32 -22.54 -10.39
CA LEU A 114 -9.07 -23.69 -10.90
C LEU A 114 -8.17 -24.92 -11.16
N LEU A 115 -6.95 -24.70 -11.63
CA LEU A 115 -6.01 -25.76 -11.95
C LEU A 115 -5.27 -26.31 -10.72
N ASN A 116 -4.92 -25.42 -9.76
CA ASN A 116 -4.01 -25.75 -8.66
C ASN A 116 -4.68 -25.69 -7.27
N GLY A 117 -5.93 -25.23 -7.19
CA GLY A 117 -6.63 -25.01 -5.92
C GLY A 117 -6.15 -23.78 -5.13
N ASN A 118 -5.16 -23.05 -5.65
CA ASN A 118 -4.59 -21.86 -5.04
C ASN A 118 -3.98 -20.96 -6.11
N CYS A 119 -3.51 -19.75 -5.72
CA CYS A 119 -2.76 -18.85 -6.57
C CYS A 119 -1.60 -18.19 -5.75
N LYS A 120 -0.72 -17.50 -6.45
CA LYS A 120 0.48 -16.84 -5.85
C LYS A 120 0.16 -15.52 -5.13
N LEU A 121 -1.09 -15.08 -5.12
CA LEU A 121 -1.47 -13.89 -4.39
C LEU A 121 -1.46 -14.13 -2.87
N THR A 122 -1.29 -13.04 -2.13
CA THR A 122 -1.45 -13.04 -0.67
C THR A 122 -2.82 -13.62 -0.30
N THR A 123 -2.84 -14.56 0.64
CA THR A 123 -4.12 -15.16 1.08
C THR A 123 -4.97 -14.13 1.81
N TYR A 124 -6.30 -14.36 1.80
CA TYR A 124 -7.22 -13.52 2.58
C TYR A 124 -6.83 -13.44 4.07
N PHE A 125 -6.40 -14.54 4.66
CA PHE A 125 -5.99 -14.59 6.05
C PHE A 125 -4.78 -13.69 6.32
N GLU A 126 -3.75 -13.76 5.48
CA GLU A 126 -2.55 -12.93 5.60
C GLU A 126 -2.88 -11.44 5.39
N SER A 127 -3.53 -11.12 4.27
CA SER A 127 -3.91 -9.75 3.95
C SER A 127 -4.83 -9.14 5.01
N SER A 128 -5.82 -9.90 5.54
CA SER A 128 -6.69 -9.41 6.61
C SER A 128 -5.94 -9.05 7.89
N ASN A 129 -4.86 -9.77 8.21
CA ASN A 129 -4.02 -9.42 9.36
C ASN A 129 -3.24 -8.13 9.11
N TYR A 130 -2.73 -7.91 7.90
CA TYR A 130 -2.08 -6.66 7.54
C TYR A 130 -3.07 -5.49 7.60
N HIS A 131 -4.27 -5.67 7.09
CA HIS A 131 -5.34 -4.66 7.17
C HIS A 131 -5.69 -4.27 8.60
N LYS A 132 -5.79 -5.22 9.51
CA LYS A 132 -6.11 -4.94 10.92
C LYS A 132 -5.10 -4.01 11.58
N VAL A 133 -3.81 -4.22 11.34
CA VAL A 133 -2.74 -3.35 11.88
C VAL A 133 -2.87 -1.94 11.31
N PHE A 134 -3.05 -1.83 10.00
CA PHE A 134 -3.20 -0.54 9.32
C PHE A 134 -4.46 0.20 9.78
N LEU A 135 -5.62 -0.48 9.77
CA LEU A 135 -6.90 0.13 10.13
C LEU A 135 -6.93 0.58 11.60
N LYS A 136 -6.30 -0.19 12.49
CA LYS A 136 -6.16 0.21 13.90
C LYS A 136 -5.36 1.51 14.02
N GLY A 137 -4.22 1.61 13.35
CA GLY A 137 -3.38 2.82 13.39
C GLY A 137 -4.08 4.05 12.82
N ILE A 138 -4.79 3.90 11.71
CA ILE A 138 -5.59 5.00 11.12
C ILE A 138 -6.76 5.38 12.04
N LEU A 139 -7.41 4.43 12.70
CA LEU A 139 -8.45 4.71 13.68
C LEU A 139 -7.91 5.52 14.86
N ASP A 140 -6.73 5.18 15.37
CA ASP A 140 -6.08 5.93 16.45
C ASP A 140 -5.78 7.38 16.02
N VAL A 141 -5.33 7.59 14.77
CA VAL A 141 -5.17 8.94 14.19
C VAL A 141 -6.50 9.66 14.08
N TYR A 142 -7.55 9.00 13.59
CA TYR A 142 -8.88 9.58 13.43
C TYR A 142 -9.45 10.04 14.76
N ASN A 143 -9.42 9.19 15.78
CA ASN A 143 -9.87 9.51 17.14
C ASN A 143 -9.10 10.71 17.73
N LYS A 144 -7.79 10.75 17.52
CA LYS A 144 -6.97 11.87 17.97
C LYS A 144 -7.33 13.19 17.28
N VAL A 145 -7.62 13.16 15.99
CA VAL A 145 -7.94 14.35 15.19
C VAL A 145 -9.35 14.87 15.50
N THR A 146 -10.32 13.97 15.67
CA THR A 146 -11.71 14.35 15.98
C THR A 146 -11.92 14.70 17.46
N GLY A 147 -11.05 14.19 18.35
CA GLY A 147 -11.24 14.30 19.80
C GLY A 147 -12.34 13.39 20.34
N GLU A 148 -12.84 12.45 19.54
CA GLU A 148 -13.91 11.51 19.86
C GLU A 148 -13.43 10.07 19.79
N MET A 149 -14.10 9.16 20.50
CA MET A 149 -13.81 7.73 20.44
C MET A 149 -14.78 7.05 19.45
N HIS A 150 -14.25 6.69 18.30
CA HIS A 150 -14.96 5.91 17.28
C HIS A 150 -14.50 4.46 17.30
N ASP A 151 -15.34 3.54 16.89
CA ASP A 151 -15.05 2.10 16.75
C ASP A 151 -14.53 1.74 15.35
N ARG A 152 -14.63 2.67 14.40
CA ARG A 152 -14.16 2.52 13.01
C ARG A 152 -13.81 3.87 12.40
N CYS A 153 -12.85 3.85 11.50
CA CYS A 153 -12.48 5.00 10.70
C CYS A 153 -13.20 4.90 9.32
N PRO A 154 -13.93 5.93 8.88
CA PRO A 154 -14.67 5.90 7.62
C PRO A 154 -13.77 6.21 6.41
N ILE A 155 -12.64 5.52 6.27
CA ILE A 155 -11.78 5.59 5.07
C ILE A 155 -12.29 4.63 3.99
N THR A 156 -12.06 4.97 2.70
CA THR A 156 -12.41 4.11 1.55
C THR A 156 -11.24 3.25 1.12
#